data_e3f034cb575587a3f705ef0739247299
#
_entry.id   e3f034cb575587a3f705ef0739247299
#
_cell.length_a   1.000
_cell.length_b   1.000
_cell.length_c   1.000
_cell.angle_alpha   90.00
_cell.angle_beta   90.00
_cell.angle_gamma   90.00
#
_symmetry.space_group_name_H-M   'P 1'
#
loop_
_entity.id
_entity.type
_entity.pdbx_description
1 polymer ?
#
loop_
_entity_poly.entity_id
_entity_poly.type
_entity_poly.pdbx_seq_one_letter_code
_entity_poly.pdbx_strand_id
1 'polypeptide(L)'
;KKGYHDFYDGGYEALFKSYSQGALNNKESLWEIAFYHSQGRRNGGAWGIYNGPQVAEPTGVSASESNQYMGRANGFFIVVPEWRNFFEASDKRRDVAICTYRYTWNGTKKEHVKEERNAGSWYVGKWRREWMPKESWNKNINYADVNYCPLRYADVVLMAAEAYNETGTDRQKAWDLLNSVRTRAEATSITEANYDEMMSARKKTHNLTFIDDSTPEG
;
A
#
# COMPACT_ATOMS: atom_id res chain seq x y z
N LYS A 1 -10.67 -16.68 20.83
CA LYS A 1 -10.77 -17.77 19.83
C LYS A 1 -9.55 -17.67 18.95
N LYS A 2 -8.71 -18.71 18.93
CA LYS A 2 -7.64 -18.82 17.94
C LYS A 2 -8.24 -18.78 16.55
N GLY A 3 -7.99 -17.86 15.96
CA GLY A 3 -7.77 -17.26 14.78
C GLY A 3 -8.31 -17.86 13.54
N TYR A 4 -9.42 -17.33 13.09
CA TYR A 4 -9.79 -17.34 11.68
C TYR A 4 -8.93 -16.31 10.91
N HIS A 5 -8.52 -15.23 11.58
CA HIS A 5 -7.72 -14.15 11.01
C HIS A 5 -6.26 -14.21 11.46
N ASP A 6 -5.37 -13.90 10.53
CA ASP A 6 -3.93 -13.84 10.72
C ASP A 6 -3.31 -12.94 9.66
N PHE A 7 -2.01 -12.69 9.73
CA PHE A 7 -1.29 -12.05 8.64
C PHE A 7 -1.37 -12.87 7.34
N TYR A 8 -1.34 -12.20 6.22
CA TYR A 8 -1.33 -12.84 4.91
C TYR A 8 -0.05 -13.64 4.70
N ASP A 9 -0.16 -14.91 4.34
CA ASP A 9 0.95 -15.86 4.26
C ASP A 9 2.03 -15.48 3.22
N GLY A 10 1.63 -14.74 2.17
CA GLY A 10 2.53 -14.28 1.10
C GLY A 10 3.32 -13.01 1.43
N GLY A 11 3.19 -12.46 2.64
CA GLY A 11 3.85 -11.23 3.06
C GLY A 11 3.14 -9.94 2.58
N TYR A 12 3.79 -8.81 2.85
CA TYR A 12 3.15 -7.49 2.72
C TYR A 12 2.80 -7.12 1.28
N GLU A 13 3.70 -7.35 0.33
CA GLU A 13 3.46 -7.03 -1.08
C GLU A 13 2.36 -7.92 -1.69
N ALA A 14 2.42 -9.22 -1.42
CA ALA A 14 1.47 -10.17 -1.94
C ALA A 14 0.05 -9.90 -1.43
N LEU A 15 -0.11 -9.39 -0.20
CA LEU A 15 -1.39 -8.92 0.31
C LEU A 15 -2.01 -7.86 -0.61
N PHE A 16 -1.27 -6.79 -0.96
CA PHE A 16 -1.82 -5.73 -1.82
C PHE A 16 -2.00 -6.17 -3.28
N LYS A 17 -1.17 -7.10 -3.75
CA LYS A 17 -1.40 -7.77 -5.03
C LYS A 17 -2.72 -8.55 -5.02
N SER A 18 -3.03 -9.26 -3.94
CA SER A 18 -4.29 -10.02 -3.84
C SER A 18 -5.52 -9.11 -3.95
N TYR A 19 -5.50 -7.92 -3.33
CA TYR A 19 -6.57 -6.93 -3.49
C TYR A 19 -6.69 -6.42 -4.93
N SER A 20 -5.56 -6.20 -5.60
CA SER A 20 -5.53 -5.75 -6.99
C SER A 20 -5.96 -6.87 -7.96
N GLN A 21 -5.92 -8.12 -7.53
CA GLN A 21 -6.36 -9.29 -8.29
C GLN A 21 -7.81 -9.69 -8.00
N GLY A 22 -8.49 -8.94 -7.11
CA GLY A 22 -9.86 -9.25 -6.72
C GLY A 22 -9.98 -10.55 -5.89
N ALA A 23 -8.88 -11.01 -5.30
CA ALA A 23 -8.87 -12.20 -4.47
C ALA A 23 -9.60 -11.93 -3.15
N LEU A 24 -10.63 -12.73 -2.87
CA LEU A 24 -11.42 -12.67 -1.66
C LEU A 24 -10.92 -13.69 -0.61
N ASN A 25 -11.39 -13.54 0.61
CA ASN A 25 -11.18 -14.51 1.71
C ASN A 25 -9.73 -14.68 2.14
N ASN A 26 -8.90 -13.64 2.02
CA ASN A 26 -7.61 -13.72 2.65
C ASN A 26 -7.76 -13.57 4.19
N LYS A 27 -6.92 -14.26 4.93
CA LYS A 27 -6.98 -14.30 6.40
C LYS A 27 -6.80 -12.93 7.05
N GLU A 28 -6.14 -12.01 6.37
CA GLU A 28 -5.83 -10.68 6.91
C GLU A 28 -7.00 -9.70 6.79
N SER A 29 -7.93 -9.90 5.85
CA SER A 29 -9.09 -9.04 5.69
C SER A 29 -10.15 -9.34 6.74
N LEU A 30 -10.47 -8.35 7.58
CA LEU A 30 -11.61 -8.41 8.51
C LEU A 30 -12.87 -7.79 7.88
N TRP A 31 -12.66 -6.70 7.15
CA TRP A 31 -13.72 -6.06 6.39
C TRP A 31 -13.15 -5.64 5.05
N GLU A 32 -13.73 -6.19 3.97
CA GLU A 32 -13.28 -5.97 2.60
C GLU A 32 -14.46 -5.62 1.70
N ILE A 33 -14.31 -4.56 0.93
CA ILE A 33 -15.26 -4.13 -0.09
C ILE A 33 -14.75 -4.63 -1.44
N ALA A 34 -15.44 -5.62 -1.99
CA ALA A 34 -15.11 -6.16 -3.29
C ALA A 34 -15.71 -5.29 -4.41
N PHE A 35 -14.90 -4.96 -5.38
CA PHE A 35 -15.32 -4.30 -6.61
C PHE A 35 -15.19 -5.26 -7.77
N TYR A 36 -16.25 -5.38 -8.52
CA TYR A 36 -16.30 -6.23 -9.70
C TYR A 36 -17.16 -5.60 -10.78
N HIS A 37 -16.67 -5.55 -12.00
CA HIS A 37 -17.48 -5.18 -13.13
C HIS A 37 -17.85 -6.41 -13.95
N SER A 38 -19.06 -6.45 -14.42
CA SER A 38 -19.53 -7.40 -15.44
C SER A 38 -20.10 -6.62 -16.61
N GLN A 39 -20.33 -7.31 -17.73
CA GLN A 39 -20.95 -6.69 -18.90
C GLN A 39 -22.22 -5.94 -18.52
N GLY A 40 -22.24 -4.64 -18.79
CA GLY A 40 -23.36 -3.75 -18.50
C GLY A 40 -23.49 -3.24 -17.06
N ARG A 41 -22.64 -3.65 -16.13
CA ARG A 41 -22.64 -3.14 -14.73
C ARG A 41 -21.36 -2.41 -14.41
N ARG A 42 -21.49 -1.21 -13.83
CA ARG A 42 -20.37 -0.30 -13.51
C ARG A 42 -19.94 -0.41 -12.05
N ASN A 43 -19.77 -1.63 -11.53
CA ASN A 43 -19.49 -1.88 -10.13
C ASN A 43 -17.99 -2.08 -9.83
N GLY A 44 -17.11 -1.90 -10.83
CA GLY A 44 -15.67 -2.09 -10.70
C GLY A 44 -14.96 -1.02 -9.88
N GLY A 45 -15.69 0.02 -9.48
CA GLY A 45 -15.15 1.09 -8.64
C GLY A 45 -14.03 1.89 -9.31
N ALA A 46 -13.60 2.93 -8.61
CA ALA A 46 -12.53 3.82 -9.08
C ALA A 46 -11.32 3.86 -8.11
N TRP A 47 -11.30 2.98 -7.12
CA TRP A 47 -10.29 3.02 -6.06
C TRP A 47 -8.87 2.93 -6.62
N GLY A 48 -8.57 1.94 -7.45
CA GLY A 48 -7.26 1.78 -8.08
C GLY A 48 -6.96 2.82 -9.17
N ILE A 49 -8.00 3.52 -9.70
CA ILE A 49 -7.79 4.62 -10.64
C ILE A 49 -7.22 5.85 -9.95
N TYR A 50 -7.72 6.16 -8.76
CA TYR A 50 -7.35 7.39 -8.04
C TYR A 50 -6.16 7.19 -7.11
N ASN A 51 -6.00 5.99 -6.54
CA ASN A 51 -5.06 5.70 -5.45
C ASN A 51 -3.80 4.93 -5.89
N GLY A 52 -3.57 4.78 -7.18
CA GLY A 52 -2.38 4.12 -7.72
C GLY A 52 -1.46 5.08 -8.47
N PRO A 53 -0.27 4.61 -8.86
CA PRO A 53 0.62 5.37 -9.72
C PRO A 53 -0.01 5.63 -11.08
N GLN A 54 0.40 6.75 -11.70
CA GLN A 54 -0.13 7.16 -13.00
C GLN A 54 0.15 6.12 -14.09
N VAL A 55 -0.88 5.84 -14.88
CA VAL A 55 -0.78 5.08 -16.13
C VAL A 55 -1.32 5.95 -17.25
N ALA A 56 -0.44 6.33 -18.19
CA ALA A 56 -0.82 7.15 -19.33
C ALA A 56 -1.70 6.37 -20.31
N GLU A 57 -2.65 7.07 -20.91
CA GLU A 57 -3.47 6.50 -21.98
C GLU A 57 -2.63 6.28 -23.25
N PRO A 58 -2.94 5.25 -24.04
CA PRO A 58 -2.32 5.03 -25.33
C PRO A 58 -2.55 6.23 -26.27
N THR A 59 -1.52 6.58 -27.02
CA THR A 59 -1.60 7.57 -28.08
C THR A 59 -1.47 6.90 -29.45
N GLY A 60 -2.27 7.31 -30.41
CA GLY A 60 -2.23 6.76 -31.78
C GLY A 60 -2.93 5.39 -31.95
N VAL A 61 -3.51 4.84 -30.89
CA VAL A 61 -4.37 3.65 -30.93
C VAL A 61 -5.52 3.86 -29.96
N SER A 62 -6.66 3.25 -30.26
CA SER A 62 -7.75 3.23 -29.28
C SER A 62 -7.37 2.39 -28.07
N ALA A 63 -7.68 2.85 -26.87
CA ALA A 63 -7.45 2.09 -25.64
C ALA A 63 -8.18 0.73 -25.66
N SER A 64 -9.33 0.66 -26.34
CA SER A 64 -10.10 -0.58 -26.55
C SER A 64 -9.45 -1.56 -27.53
N GLU A 65 -8.52 -1.10 -28.35
CA GLU A 65 -7.81 -1.93 -29.35
C GLU A 65 -6.46 -2.43 -28.85
N SER A 66 -5.99 -1.91 -27.72
CA SER A 66 -4.69 -2.29 -27.16
C SER A 66 -4.86 -3.27 -26.01
N ASN A 67 -4.56 -4.53 -26.24
CA ASN A 67 -4.51 -5.55 -25.19
C ASN A 67 -3.28 -5.40 -24.25
N GLN A 68 -2.43 -4.44 -24.48
CA GLN A 68 -1.31 -4.07 -23.61
C GLN A 68 -1.61 -2.86 -22.73
N TYR A 69 -2.78 -2.28 -22.85
CA TYR A 69 -3.20 -1.16 -22.01
C TYR A 69 -3.69 -1.64 -20.65
N MET A 70 -2.96 -1.30 -19.59
CA MET A 70 -3.30 -1.71 -18.23
C MET A 70 -4.58 -1.07 -17.67
N GLY A 71 -5.14 -0.09 -18.36
CA GLY A 71 -6.27 0.71 -17.89
C GLY A 71 -5.80 2.00 -17.22
N ARG A 72 -6.72 2.95 -17.10
CA ARG A 72 -6.45 4.30 -16.58
C ARG A 72 -6.04 4.28 -15.10
N ALA A 73 -5.03 5.06 -14.78
CA ALA A 73 -4.73 5.47 -13.40
C ALA A 73 -4.22 6.92 -13.41
N ASN A 74 -4.80 7.73 -12.53
CA ASN A 74 -4.60 9.18 -12.59
C ASN A 74 -3.36 9.65 -11.82
N GLY A 75 -2.93 8.91 -10.79
CA GLY A 75 -1.81 9.32 -9.97
C GLY A 75 -2.09 10.60 -9.17
N PHE A 76 -3.30 10.73 -8.59
CA PHE A 76 -3.69 11.98 -7.91
C PHE A 76 -2.98 12.20 -6.58
N PHE A 77 -2.58 11.12 -5.92
CA PHE A 77 -1.97 11.21 -4.60
C PHE A 77 -0.45 11.08 -4.70
N ILE A 78 0.20 12.19 -4.41
CA ILE A 78 1.67 12.30 -4.38
C ILE A 78 2.13 12.10 -2.94
N VAL A 79 3.19 11.32 -2.80
CA VAL A 79 3.81 11.05 -1.51
C VAL A 79 4.80 12.15 -1.15
N VAL A 80 4.75 12.62 0.08
CA VAL A 80 5.79 13.49 0.64
C VAL A 80 7.10 12.71 0.68
N PRO A 81 8.19 13.19 0.05
CA PRO A 81 9.42 12.41 -0.12
C PRO A 81 10.05 11.95 1.18
N GLU A 82 9.98 12.78 2.21
CA GLU A 82 10.50 12.51 3.55
C GLU A 82 9.88 11.25 4.15
N TRP A 83 8.62 10.93 3.81
CA TRP A 83 7.96 9.74 4.32
C TRP A 83 8.67 8.45 3.90
N ARG A 84 9.31 8.42 2.73
CA ARG A 84 10.10 7.26 2.30
C ARG A 84 11.26 6.96 3.25
N ASN A 85 11.81 7.99 3.84
CA ASN A 85 12.94 7.88 4.76
C ASN A 85 12.54 7.33 6.16
N PHE A 86 11.24 7.35 6.51
CA PHE A 86 10.78 6.70 7.74
C PHE A 86 10.93 5.18 7.74
N PHE A 87 11.02 4.60 6.55
CA PHE A 87 11.18 3.17 6.41
C PHE A 87 12.67 2.80 6.36
N GLU A 88 13.03 1.75 7.06
CA GLU A 88 14.32 1.10 6.93
C GLU A 88 14.49 0.54 5.51
N ALA A 89 15.72 0.32 5.09
CA ALA A 89 16.00 -0.23 3.76
C ALA A 89 15.41 -1.63 3.55
N SER A 90 15.35 -2.43 4.62
CA SER A 90 14.76 -3.76 4.64
C SER A 90 13.23 -3.77 4.69
N ASP A 91 12.61 -2.68 5.14
CA ASP A 91 11.17 -2.61 5.36
C ASP A 91 10.40 -2.66 4.04
N LYS A 92 9.73 -3.78 3.77
CA LYS A 92 8.97 -4.00 2.53
C LYS A 92 7.80 -3.03 2.35
N ARG A 93 7.33 -2.40 3.44
CA ARG A 93 6.27 -1.38 3.35
C ARG A 93 6.71 -0.18 2.55
N ARG A 94 8.01 0.16 2.58
CA ARG A 94 8.58 1.29 1.85
C ARG A 94 8.25 1.23 0.37
N ASP A 95 8.66 0.16 -0.30
CA ASP A 95 8.58 0.05 -1.75
C ASP A 95 7.19 -0.44 -2.23
N VAL A 96 6.38 -0.96 -1.34
CA VAL A 96 4.96 -1.27 -1.61
C VAL A 96 4.08 -0.04 -1.46
N ALA A 97 4.24 0.73 -0.37
CA ALA A 97 3.39 1.90 -0.11
C ALA A 97 3.76 3.11 -0.97
N ILE A 98 5.02 3.19 -1.44
CA ILE A 98 5.54 4.29 -2.24
C ILE A 98 5.98 3.76 -3.60
N CYS A 99 5.40 4.29 -4.67
CA CYS A 99 5.78 3.98 -6.04
C CYS A 99 6.60 5.12 -6.64
N THR A 100 7.84 4.85 -7.02
CA THR A 100 8.78 5.84 -7.55
C THR A 100 8.70 6.03 -9.06
N TYR A 101 7.79 5.37 -9.73
CA TYR A 101 7.64 5.40 -11.17
C TYR A 101 6.18 5.58 -11.60
N ARG A 102 6.00 5.89 -12.87
CA ARG A 102 4.73 5.84 -13.59
C ARG A 102 4.85 4.96 -14.81
N TYR A 103 3.74 4.74 -15.49
CA TYR A 103 3.72 4.11 -16.80
C TYR A 103 3.41 5.13 -17.89
N THR A 104 4.28 5.23 -18.89
CA THR A 104 4.06 5.98 -20.13
C THR A 104 3.77 5.02 -21.27
N TRP A 105 3.13 5.53 -22.32
CA TRP A 105 2.83 4.73 -23.51
C TRP A 105 3.96 4.82 -24.52
N ASN A 106 4.50 3.67 -24.94
CA ASN A 106 5.43 3.57 -26.06
C ASN A 106 4.65 3.21 -27.34
N GLY A 107 4.41 4.19 -28.21
CA GLY A 107 3.63 4.02 -29.43
C GLY A 107 4.28 3.08 -30.47
N THR A 108 5.59 2.95 -30.45
CA THR A 108 6.33 2.04 -31.36
C THR A 108 6.16 0.59 -30.92
N LYS A 109 6.34 0.31 -29.62
CA LYS A 109 6.19 -1.03 -29.05
C LYS A 109 4.74 -1.38 -28.73
N LYS A 110 3.85 -0.40 -28.73
CA LYS A 110 2.44 -0.52 -28.34
C LYS A 110 2.26 -1.12 -26.93
N GLU A 111 3.08 -0.70 -26.01
CA GLU A 111 3.06 -1.15 -24.60
C GLU A 111 3.35 -0.02 -23.63
N HIS A 112 3.00 -0.24 -22.36
CA HIS A 112 3.42 0.65 -21.28
C HIS A 112 4.86 0.35 -20.88
N VAL A 113 5.63 1.42 -20.68
CA VAL A 113 6.99 1.37 -20.14
C VAL A 113 7.08 2.14 -18.84
N LYS A 114 7.88 1.64 -17.92
CA LYS A 114 8.14 2.34 -16.64
C LYS A 114 9.02 3.55 -16.91
N GLU A 115 8.66 4.65 -16.26
CA GLU A 115 9.41 5.90 -16.22
C GLU A 115 9.61 6.28 -14.77
N GLU A 116 10.86 6.28 -14.30
CA GLU A 116 11.20 6.69 -12.94
C GLU A 116 10.87 8.17 -12.71
N ARG A 117 10.46 8.48 -11.48
CA ARG A 117 10.07 9.83 -11.08
C ARG A 117 11.01 10.36 -10.01
N ASN A 118 11.26 11.65 -10.07
CA ASN A 118 12.01 12.35 -9.02
C ASN A 118 11.23 12.40 -7.71
N ALA A 119 11.94 12.54 -6.61
CA ALA A 119 11.36 12.81 -5.31
C ALA A 119 10.40 14.04 -5.40
N GLY A 120 9.27 13.96 -4.70
CA GLY A 120 8.19 14.96 -4.84
C GLY A 120 7.19 14.68 -5.97
N SER A 121 7.44 13.64 -6.79
CA SER A 121 6.52 13.16 -7.82
C SER A 121 6.22 11.66 -7.68
N TRP A 122 6.52 11.07 -6.51
CA TRP A 122 6.21 9.68 -6.20
C TRP A 122 4.75 9.50 -5.83
N TYR A 123 4.22 8.34 -6.12
CA TYR A 123 2.80 8.03 -5.93
C TYR A 123 2.56 7.08 -4.76
N VAL A 124 1.34 7.07 -4.25
CA VAL A 124 0.85 5.98 -3.41
C VAL A 124 0.93 4.67 -4.21
N GLY A 125 1.54 3.63 -3.62
CA GLY A 125 1.95 2.42 -4.35
C GLY A 125 1.16 1.16 -4.07
N LYS A 126 0.16 1.17 -3.17
CA LYS A 126 -0.55 -0.04 -2.75
C LYS A 126 -1.52 -0.61 -3.78
N TRP A 127 -1.96 0.19 -4.74
CA TRP A 127 -2.99 -0.20 -5.72
C TRP A 127 -2.49 0.06 -7.14
N ARG A 128 -1.59 -0.83 -7.61
CA ARG A 128 -0.93 -0.68 -8.91
C ARG A 128 -1.68 -1.44 -9.98
N ARG A 129 -1.89 -0.80 -11.12
CA ARG A 129 -2.53 -1.42 -12.28
C ARG A 129 -1.78 -2.64 -12.81
N GLU A 130 -0.47 -2.66 -12.74
CA GLU A 130 0.34 -3.79 -13.17
C GLU A 130 0.13 -5.06 -12.35
N TRP A 131 -0.48 -4.95 -11.17
CA TRP A 131 -0.82 -6.09 -10.33
C TRP A 131 -2.16 -6.74 -10.67
N MET A 132 -2.98 -6.05 -11.45
CA MET A 132 -4.23 -6.63 -11.93
C MET A 132 -3.97 -7.76 -12.92
N PRO A 133 -4.86 -8.77 -13.00
CA PRO A 133 -4.76 -9.81 -14.02
C PRO A 133 -4.75 -9.20 -15.42
N LYS A 134 -3.87 -9.70 -16.30
CA LYS A 134 -3.77 -9.20 -17.68
C LYS A 134 -5.09 -9.33 -18.45
N GLU A 135 -5.90 -10.30 -18.10
CA GLU A 135 -7.25 -10.50 -18.66
C GLU A 135 -8.20 -9.33 -18.35
N SER A 136 -7.87 -8.57 -17.30
CA SER A 136 -8.60 -7.37 -16.91
C SER A 136 -8.08 -6.10 -17.58
N TRP A 137 -6.89 -6.17 -18.20
CA TRP A 137 -6.33 -5.03 -18.91
C TRP A 137 -7.19 -4.70 -20.13
N ASN A 138 -7.31 -3.43 -20.43
CA ASN A 138 -8.09 -2.92 -21.56
C ASN A 138 -9.61 -3.19 -21.53
N LYS A 139 -10.10 -4.08 -20.69
CA LYS A 139 -11.54 -4.36 -20.63
C LYS A 139 -12.32 -3.22 -19.99
N ASN A 140 -11.62 -2.35 -19.26
CA ASN A 140 -12.26 -1.30 -18.48
C ASN A 140 -11.33 -0.13 -18.19
N ILE A 141 -11.28 0.80 -19.10
CA ILE A 141 -10.49 2.05 -18.93
C ILE A 141 -10.98 2.92 -17.77
N ASN A 142 -12.23 2.75 -17.35
CA ASN A 142 -12.90 3.59 -16.36
C ASN A 142 -13.12 2.90 -15.01
N TYR A 143 -12.69 1.65 -14.85
CA TYR A 143 -12.87 0.89 -13.62
C TYR A 143 -11.57 0.19 -13.23
N ALA A 144 -11.44 -0.07 -11.96
CA ALA A 144 -10.37 -0.89 -11.44
C ALA A 144 -11.00 -1.83 -10.43
N ASP A 145 -11.11 -3.10 -10.76
CA ASP A 145 -11.66 -4.14 -9.89
C ASP A 145 -10.68 -4.44 -8.74
N VAL A 146 -10.30 -3.39 -8.04
CA VAL A 146 -9.36 -3.44 -6.92
C VAL A 146 -10.18 -3.39 -5.64
N ASN A 147 -10.07 -4.44 -4.84
CA ASN A 147 -10.76 -4.51 -3.56
C ASN A 147 -10.16 -3.49 -2.57
N TYR A 148 -11.03 -2.89 -1.79
CA TYR A 148 -10.63 -2.01 -0.69
C TYR A 148 -10.89 -2.68 0.64
N CYS A 149 -9.87 -2.77 1.48
CA CYS A 149 -9.97 -3.37 2.81
C CYS A 149 -9.85 -2.27 3.88
N PRO A 150 -10.98 -1.82 4.44
CA PRO A 150 -11.01 -0.81 5.50
C PRO A 150 -10.40 -1.29 6.81
N LEU A 151 -10.51 -2.59 7.12
CA LEU A 151 -10.02 -3.16 8.37
C LEU A 151 -9.31 -4.49 8.13
N ARG A 152 -8.08 -4.58 8.58
CA ARG A 152 -7.21 -5.76 8.47
C ARG A 152 -6.80 -6.28 9.83
N TYR A 153 -6.37 -7.51 9.89
CA TYR A 153 -5.81 -8.12 11.10
C TYR A 153 -4.66 -7.30 11.69
N ALA A 154 -3.78 -6.76 10.83
CA ALA A 154 -2.69 -5.88 11.26
C ALA A 154 -3.19 -4.64 12.03
N ASP A 155 -4.34 -4.07 11.65
CA ASP A 155 -4.91 -2.91 12.31
C ASP A 155 -5.39 -3.28 13.72
N VAL A 156 -6.03 -4.44 13.87
CA VAL A 156 -6.46 -4.96 15.20
C VAL A 156 -5.27 -5.29 16.09
N VAL A 157 -4.20 -5.85 15.52
CA VAL A 157 -2.95 -6.13 16.26
C VAL A 157 -2.34 -4.84 16.80
N LEU A 158 -2.32 -3.77 15.98
CA LEU A 158 -1.79 -2.47 16.40
C LEU A 158 -2.69 -1.81 17.46
N MET A 159 -4.02 -1.87 17.30
CA MET A 159 -4.96 -1.39 18.33
C MET A 159 -4.77 -2.12 19.67
N ALA A 160 -4.52 -3.42 19.62
CA ALA A 160 -4.23 -4.19 20.83
C ALA A 160 -2.87 -3.81 21.44
N ALA A 161 -1.84 -3.57 20.62
CA ALA A 161 -0.55 -3.09 21.11
C ALA A 161 -0.68 -1.74 21.81
N GLU A 162 -1.41 -0.80 21.22
CA GLU A 162 -1.73 0.50 21.80
C GLU A 162 -2.47 0.35 23.14
N ALA A 163 -3.51 -0.45 23.19
CA ALA A 163 -4.29 -0.67 24.41
C ALA A 163 -3.43 -1.25 25.55
N TYR A 164 -2.54 -2.21 25.28
CA TYR A 164 -1.63 -2.74 26.29
C TYR A 164 -0.61 -1.67 26.76
N ASN A 165 -0.13 -0.85 25.85
CA ASN A 165 0.78 0.25 26.17
C ASN A 165 0.11 1.29 27.05
N GLU A 166 -1.07 1.78 26.66
CA GLU A 166 -1.80 2.83 27.38
C GLU A 166 -2.28 2.37 28.77
N THR A 167 -2.70 1.13 28.90
CA THR A 167 -3.14 0.60 30.21
C THR A 167 -1.97 0.20 31.11
N GLY A 168 -0.77 0.04 30.56
CA GLY A 168 0.40 -0.45 31.29
C GLY A 168 0.26 -1.87 31.84
N THR A 169 -0.75 -2.62 31.41
CA THR A 169 -1.06 -3.95 31.97
C THR A 169 -0.08 -5.01 31.54
N ASP A 170 0.48 -4.91 30.33
CA ASP A 170 1.48 -5.85 29.81
C ASP A 170 2.31 -5.16 28.70
N ARG A 171 3.34 -4.43 29.12
CA ARG A 171 4.24 -3.70 28.19
C ARG A 171 4.97 -4.63 27.23
N GLN A 172 5.37 -5.83 27.70
CA GLN A 172 6.03 -6.80 26.83
C GLN A 172 5.08 -7.26 25.72
N LYS A 173 3.81 -7.48 26.05
CA LYS A 173 2.79 -7.84 25.07
C LYS A 173 2.57 -6.73 24.04
N ALA A 174 2.61 -5.47 24.44
CA ALA A 174 2.56 -4.35 23.50
C ALA A 174 3.71 -4.41 22.48
N TRP A 175 4.94 -4.63 22.95
CA TRP A 175 6.10 -4.79 22.07
C TRP A 175 5.98 -6.01 21.14
N ASP A 176 5.55 -7.16 21.65
CA ASP A 176 5.39 -8.38 20.85
C ASP A 176 4.39 -8.16 19.71
N LEU A 177 3.26 -7.51 19.98
CA LEU A 177 2.24 -7.22 19.00
C LEU A 177 2.74 -6.22 17.95
N LEU A 178 3.36 -5.11 18.36
CA LEU A 178 3.97 -4.14 17.45
C LEU A 178 5.01 -4.80 16.54
N ASN A 179 5.89 -5.60 17.13
CA ASN A 179 6.95 -6.27 16.40
C ASN A 179 6.44 -7.38 15.47
N SER A 180 5.31 -8.00 15.76
CA SER A 180 4.71 -8.95 14.83
C SER A 180 4.36 -8.29 13.47
N VAL A 181 3.85 -7.06 13.50
CA VAL A 181 3.58 -6.27 12.29
C VAL A 181 4.86 -5.84 11.60
N ARG A 182 5.89 -5.49 12.37
CA ARG A 182 7.21 -5.08 11.84
C ARG A 182 7.94 -6.25 11.20
N THR A 183 8.00 -7.37 11.89
CA THR A 183 8.67 -8.60 11.41
C THR A 183 8.06 -9.10 10.12
N ARG A 184 6.71 -9.11 10.00
CA ARG A 184 6.02 -9.44 8.76
C ARG A 184 6.49 -8.59 7.58
N ALA A 185 6.87 -7.33 7.85
CA ALA A 185 7.35 -6.37 6.85
C ALA A 185 8.88 -6.35 6.71
N GLU A 186 9.60 -7.28 7.34
CA GLU A 186 11.06 -7.34 7.36
C GLU A 186 11.73 -6.10 7.96
N ALA A 187 11.03 -5.38 8.83
CA ALA A 187 11.56 -4.25 9.57
C ALA A 187 12.17 -4.72 10.89
N THR A 188 13.19 -4.00 11.35
CA THR A 188 13.87 -4.28 12.63
C THR A 188 12.88 -4.20 13.81
N SER A 189 12.94 -5.15 14.73
CA SER A 189 12.14 -5.12 15.94
C SER A 189 12.52 -3.96 16.83
N ILE A 190 11.51 -3.33 17.42
CA ILE A 190 11.69 -2.26 18.42
C ILE A 190 11.52 -2.87 19.80
N THR A 191 12.40 -2.51 20.71
CA THR A 191 12.39 -2.90 22.12
C THR A 191 12.56 -1.67 22.98
N GLU A 192 12.25 -1.79 24.26
CA GLU A 192 12.51 -0.70 25.20
C GLU A 192 14.00 -0.25 25.18
N ALA A 193 14.91 -1.21 24.98
CA ALA A 193 16.34 -0.93 24.96
C ALA A 193 16.81 -0.13 23.72
N ASN A 194 16.15 -0.27 22.57
CA ASN A 194 16.56 0.42 21.34
C ASN A 194 15.58 1.52 20.88
N TYR A 195 14.50 1.72 21.63
CA TYR A 195 13.44 2.66 21.24
C TYR A 195 13.97 4.08 21.07
N ASP A 196 14.64 4.60 22.07
CA ASP A 196 15.16 5.99 22.06
C ASP A 196 16.16 6.21 20.94
N GLU A 197 17.05 5.26 20.69
CA GLU A 197 18.01 5.32 19.58
C GLU A 197 17.29 5.36 18.23
N MET A 198 16.35 4.46 18.01
CA MET A 198 15.60 4.38 16.77
C MET A 198 14.73 5.61 16.54
N MET A 199 14.10 6.16 17.58
CA MET A 199 13.30 7.38 17.48
C MET A 199 14.17 8.60 17.26
N SER A 200 15.30 8.73 17.95
CA SER A 200 16.26 9.82 17.76
C SER A 200 16.85 9.82 16.36
N ALA A 201 17.21 8.66 15.83
CA ALA A 201 17.70 8.53 14.46
C ALA A 201 16.64 8.99 13.45
N ARG A 202 15.38 8.64 13.64
CA ARG A 202 14.25 9.06 12.79
C ARG A 202 14.01 10.57 12.88
N LYS A 203 13.89 11.12 14.07
CA LYS A 203 13.73 12.58 14.29
C LYS A 203 14.84 13.35 13.59
N LYS A 204 16.09 12.93 13.76
CA LYS A 204 17.25 13.56 13.14
C LYS A 204 17.24 13.49 11.61
N THR A 205 16.88 12.35 11.06
CA THR A 205 16.84 12.13 9.60
C THR A 205 15.72 12.92 8.93
N HIS A 206 14.63 13.20 9.64
CA HIS A 206 13.41 13.79 9.06
C HIS A 206 13.16 15.23 9.47
N ASN A 207 14.02 15.79 10.32
CA ASN A 207 13.83 17.15 10.84
C ASN A 207 12.41 17.38 11.39
N LEU A 208 11.89 16.40 12.14
CA LEU A 208 10.55 16.44 12.72
C LEU A 208 10.51 17.34 13.96
N THR A 209 10.88 18.59 13.80
CA THR A 209 10.88 19.59 14.88
C THR A 209 9.49 20.05 15.28
N PHE A 210 8.48 19.69 14.50
CA PHE A 210 7.08 20.02 14.77
C PHE A 210 6.36 18.97 15.63
N ILE A 211 6.98 17.81 15.90
CA ILE A 211 6.43 16.85 16.84
C ILE A 211 7.04 17.17 18.21
N ASP A 212 6.25 17.80 19.04
CA ASP A 212 6.58 18.09 20.43
C ASP A 212 6.00 17.00 21.32
N ASP A 213 6.83 16.04 21.71
CA ASP A 213 6.43 14.95 22.60
C ASP A 213 6.13 15.43 24.04
N SER A 214 6.35 16.71 24.35
CA SER A 214 6.04 17.29 25.66
C SER A 214 4.57 17.69 25.80
N THR A 215 3.82 17.67 24.70
CA THR A 215 2.39 17.96 24.71
C THR A 215 1.56 16.70 24.50
N PRO A 216 0.33 16.61 25.04
CA PRO A 216 -0.55 15.46 24.82
C PRO A 216 -0.94 15.23 23.36
N GLU A 217 -0.80 16.23 22.51
CA GLU A 217 -1.07 16.19 21.08
C GLU A 217 0.19 15.90 20.23
N GLY A 218 1.38 15.85 20.84
CA GLY A 218 2.69 15.65 20.21
C GLY A 218 3.05 14.19 19.96
#